data_cb7545f489a0297f93d3b73c4a9dcf24
#
_entry.id   cb7545f489a0297f93d3b73c4a9dcf24
#
_cell.length_a   1.000
_cell.length_b   1.000
_cell.length_c   1.000
_cell.angle_alpha   90.00
_cell.angle_beta   90.00
_cell.angle_gamma   90.00
#
_symmetry.space_group_name_H-M   'P 1'
#
loop_
_entity.id
_entity.type
_entity.pdbx_description
1 polymer ?
#
loop_
_entity_poly.entity_id
_entity_poly.type
_entity_poly.pdbx_seq_one_letter_code
_entity_poly.pdbx_strand_id
1 'polypeptide(L)'
;DAVALGTVLEVQVRDPFAHEEPRGNEMGSTATILHADLDAFYASVEQLLDPRLRGKPIAVGGGVVLAASYEARAFGVRSGMPGRRARQLCPDLVFVGGHFDEYQRLGDAAIGVLSDFTPSIERISIDEAFADVAGCTHLFGSPAEIARTVRARVRAELGLPMSIGVARTKHLAKVASQVAKPDGLVVVDPDTELDFLHK
;
A
#
# COMPACT_ATOMS: atom_id res chain seq x y z
N ASP A 1 -25.92 8.87 -1.41
CA ASP A 1 -24.77 9.45 -2.08
C ASP A 1 -23.57 8.56 -1.82
N ALA A 2 -23.19 7.84 -2.86
CA ALA A 2 -22.28 6.71 -2.78
C ALA A 2 -20.83 7.20 -2.61
N VAL A 3 -20.23 6.87 -1.49
CA VAL A 3 -18.76 6.87 -1.33
C VAL A 3 -18.26 5.71 -2.20
N ALA A 4 -17.55 6.04 -3.26
CA ALA A 4 -16.99 5.08 -4.18
C ALA A 4 -16.06 4.12 -3.43
N LEU A 5 -16.47 2.86 -3.35
CA LEU A 5 -15.65 1.73 -2.96
C LEU A 5 -14.42 1.71 -3.88
N GLY A 6 -13.24 1.64 -3.27
CA GLY A 6 -11.96 1.62 -3.95
C GLY A 6 -11.95 0.63 -5.11
N THR A 7 -11.75 1.14 -6.29
CA THR A 7 -11.68 0.37 -7.51
C THR A 7 -10.43 -0.51 -7.46
N VAL A 8 -10.65 -1.82 -7.34
CA VAL A 8 -9.60 -2.82 -7.56
C VAL A 8 -9.33 -2.80 -9.07
N LEU A 9 -8.28 -2.13 -9.50
CA LEU A 9 -7.75 -2.31 -10.85
C LEU A 9 -7.00 -3.64 -10.88
N GLU A 10 -7.75 -4.73 -11.01
CA GLU A 10 -7.19 -5.98 -11.49
C GLU A 10 -6.90 -5.82 -12.98
N VAL A 11 -5.65 -5.53 -13.33
CA VAL A 11 -5.18 -5.75 -14.69
C VAL A 11 -4.83 -7.23 -14.78
N GLN A 12 -5.86 -8.06 -14.82
CA GLN A 12 -5.75 -9.48 -15.07
C GLN A 12 -6.56 -9.81 -16.32
N VAL A 13 -5.85 -10.01 -17.40
CA VAL A 13 -6.42 -10.65 -18.59
C VAL A 13 -5.89 -12.08 -18.62
N ARG A 14 -6.55 -12.98 -17.89
CA ARG A 14 -6.60 -14.43 -18.19
C ARG A 14 -7.68 -15.10 -17.36
N ASP A 15 -8.40 -15.99 -18.04
CA ASP A 15 -9.43 -16.89 -17.52
C ASP A 15 -8.83 -17.80 -16.42
N PRO A 16 -9.39 -17.86 -15.20
CA PRO A 16 -8.89 -18.71 -14.11
C PRO A 16 -9.14 -20.21 -14.32
N PHE A 17 -9.78 -20.64 -15.41
CA PHE A 17 -10.12 -22.05 -15.68
C PHE A 17 -9.46 -22.63 -16.93
N ALA A 18 -8.52 -21.96 -17.56
CA ALA A 18 -7.73 -22.56 -18.62
C ALA A 18 -6.71 -23.52 -18.03
N HIS A 19 -7.00 -24.82 -18.04
CA HIS A 19 -6.02 -25.88 -17.79
C HIS A 19 -5.02 -25.92 -18.95
N GLU A 20 -3.88 -25.26 -18.80
CA GLU A 20 -2.70 -25.55 -19.61
C GLU A 20 -1.70 -26.37 -18.78
N GLU A 21 -1.32 -27.52 -19.33
CA GLU A 21 -0.30 -28.38 -18.77
C GLU A 21 1.05 -27.65 -18.68
N PRO A 22 1.90 -27.99 -17.68
CA PRO A 22 3.18 -27.32 -17.52
C PRO A 22 4.13 -27.72 -18.67
N ARG A 23 4.38 -26.82 -19.58
CA ARG A 23 5.51 -26.92 -20.50
C ARG A 23 6.77 -26.67 -19.72
N GLY A 24 7.69 -27.64 -19.86
CA GLY A 24 8.90 -27.77 -19.10
C GLY A 24 9.78 -26.51 -19.09
N ASN A 25 10.34 -26.29 -17.92
CA ASN A 25 11.67 -25.76 -17.63
C ASN A 25 12.12 -24.52 -18.40
N GLU A 26 11.41 -23.40 -18.21
CA GLU A 26 12.01 -22.09 -18.34
C GLU A 26 11.99 -21.42 -16.96
N MET A 27 13.18 -21.23 -16.36
CA MET A 27 13.37 -20.40 -15.18
C MET A 27 13.12 -18.93 -15.55
N GLY A 28 11.92 -18.61 -15.97
CA GLY A 28 11.41 -17.25 -16.01
C GLY A 28 11.28 -16.78 -14.57
N SER A 29 12.03 -15.75 -14.21
CA SER A 29 12.00 -15.13 -12.89
C SER A 29 10.57 -14.72 -12.56
N THR A 30 9.91 -15.46 -11.67
CA THR A 30 8.55 -15.20 -11.22
C THR A 30 8.49 -13.91 -10.39
N ALA A 31 7.36 -13.21 -10.45
CA ALA A 31 7.11 -12.02 -9.63
C ALA A 31 6.89 -12.43 -8.17
N THR A 32 7.96 -12.41 -7.36
CA THR A 32 7.95 -12.85 -5.96
C THR A 32 8.27 -11.74 -4.96
N ILE A 33 8.59 -10.54 -5.44
CA ILE A 33 8.90 -9.41 -4.59
C ILE A 33 7.63 -8.61 -4.34
N LEU A 34 7.26 -8.48 -3.08
CA LEU A 34 6.21 -7.59 -2.61
C LEU A 34 6.84 -6.27 -2.15
N HIS A 35 6.22 -5.15 -2.49
CA HIS A 35 6.42 -3.87 -1.81
C HIS A 35 5.11 -3.49 -1.12
N ALA A 36 5.12 -3.48 0.20
CA ALA A 36 3.98 -3.11 1.04
C ALA A 36 4.18 -1.70 1.59
N ASP A 37 3.12 -0.88 1.53
CA ASP A 37 3.16 0.53 1.90
C ASP A 37 1.81 0.93 2.53
N LEU A 38 1.83 1.41 3.78
CA LEU A 38 0.64 1.88 4.48
C LEU A 38 0.17 3.22 3.90
N ASP A 39 -1.10 3.29 3.54
CA ASP A 39 -1.64 4.44 2.80
C ASP A 39 -1.88 5.66 3.68
N ALA A 40 -1.31 6.81 3.28
CA ALA A 40 -1.41 8.08 4.00
C ALA A 40 -1.17 7.89 5.51
N PHE A 41 -0.14 7.11 5.85
CA PHE A 41 0.02 6.40 7.12
C PHE A 41 -0.31 7.24 8.35
N TYR A 42 0.39 8.36 8.61
CA TYR A 42 0.13 9.16 9.81
C TYR A 42 -1.30 9.70 9.84
N ALA A 43 -1.83 10.14 8.70
CA ALA A 43 -3.21 10.63 8.64
C ALA A 43 -4.22 9.49 8.89
N SER A 44 -3.95 8.29 8.36
CA SER A 44 -4.79 7.10 8.60
C SER A 44 -4.77 6.69 10.07
N VAL A 45 -3.62 6.78 10.75
CA VAL A 45 -3.53 6.53 12.20
C VAL A 45 -4.34 7.57 12.99
N GLU A 46 -4.24 8.85 12.65
CA GLU A 46 -5.03 9.89 13.34
C GLU A 46 -6.55 9.67 13.17
N GLN A 47 -6.99 9.26 11.96
CA GLN A 47 -8.39 8.90 11.70
C GLN A 47 -8.82 7.60 12.41
N LEU A 48 -7.88 6.72 12.72
CA LEU A 48 -8.13 5.52 13.53
C LEU A 48 -8.29 5.87 15.00
N LEU A 49 -7.42 6.73 15.54
CA LEU A 49 -7.42 7.17 16.94
C LEU A 49 -8.61 8.07 17.26
N ASP A 50 -8.99 8.95 16.34
CA ASP A 50 -10.16 9.81 16.46
C ASP A 50 -11.13 9.59 15.27
N PRO A 51 -12.17 8.75 15.47
CA PRO A 51 -13.15 8.48 14.41
C PRO A 51 -13.89 9.73 13.89
N ARG A 52 -13.89 10.85 14.63
CA ARG A 52 -14.50 12.12 14.20
C ARG A 52 -13.74 12.76 13.03
N LEU A 53 -12.49 12.33 12.78
CA LEU A 53 -11.65 12.79 11.68
C LEU A 53 -11.87 12.01 10.38
N ARG A 54 -12.59 10.90 10.42
CA ARG A 54 -12.84 10.08 9.23
C ARG A 54 -13.64 10.85 8.19
N GLY A 55 -13.20 10.73 6.94
CA GLY A 55 -13.83 11.43 5.81
C GLY A 55 -13.59 12.94 5.78
N LYS A 56 -12.79 13.47 6.70
CA LYS A 56 -12.41 14.89 6.70
C LYS A 56 -11.03 15.11 6.09
N PRO A 57 -10.81 16.26 5.43
CA PRO A 57 -9.48 16.64 5.00
C PRO A 57 -8.63 16.97 6.23
N ILE A 58 -7.68 16.09 6.55
CA ILE A 58 -6.74 16.30 7.66
C ILE A 58 -5.30 16.33 7.18
N ALA A 59 -4.47 17.06 7.91
CA ALA A 59 -3.02 17.06 7.76
C ALA A 59 -2.35 16.90 9.12
N VAL A 60 -1.39 15.99 9.20
CA VAL A 60 -0.53 15.83 10.37
C VAL A 60 0.59 16.85 10.30
N GLY A 61 0.83 17.56 11.41
CA GLY A 61 1.84 18.62 11.52
C GLY A 61 1.22 19.99 11.79
N GLY A 62 1.94 21.05 11.47
CA GLY A 62 1.49 22.42 11.76
C GLY A 62 2.12 23.47 10.85
N GLY A 63 3.42 23.70 10.97
CA GLY A 63 4.16 24.61 10.10
C GLY A 63 4.36 24.03 8.70
N VAL A 64 4.61 22.73 8.64
CA VAL A 64 4.75 21.93 7.42
C VAL A 64 3.83 20.70 7.51
N VAL A 65 3.23 20.29 6.41
CA VAL A 65 2.45 19.07 6.29
C VAL A 65 3.42 17.87 6.30
N LEU A 66 3.34 17.02 7.31
CA LEU A 66 4.08 15.75 7.36
C LEU A 66 3.37 14.67 6.56
N ALA A 67 2.06 14.55 6.74
CA ALA A 67 1.20 13.66 5.97
C ALA A 67 -0.18 14.31 5.75
N ALA A 68 -0.84 13.95 4.68
CA ALA A 68 -2.17 14.43 4.34
C ALA A 68 -3.10 13.25 4.02
N SER A 69 -4.34 13.29 4.52
CA SER A 69 -5.38 12.33 4.17
C SER A 69 -5.74 12.39 2.69
N TYR A 70 -6.37 11.36 2.17
CA TYR A 70 -6.80 11.36 0.75
C TYR A 70 -7.81 12.46 0.46
N GLU A 71 -8.67 12.79 1.42
CA GLU A 71 -9.59 13.92 1.32
C GLU A 71 -8.83 15.23 1.17
N ALA A 72 -7.77 15.45 1.93
CA ALA A 72 -6.92 16.63 1.79
C ALA A 72 -6.12 16.65 0.47
N ARG A 73 -5.65 15.47 0.05
CA ARG A 73 -4.93 15.31 -1.24
C ARG A 73 -5.80 15.67 -2.45
N ALA A 74 -7.12 15.46 -2.38
CA ALA A 74 -8.07 15.85 -3.42
C ALA A 74 -8.08 17.36 -3.67
N PHE A 75 -7.77 18.17 -2.65
CA PHE A 75 -7.59 19.62 -2.77
C PHE A 75 -6.16 20.04 -3.17
N GLY A 76 -5.29 19.09 -3.46
CA GLY A 76 -3.90 19.36 -3.82
C GLY A 76 -2.93 19.50 -2.65
N VAL A 77 -3.36 19.22 -1.42
CA VAL A 77 -2.46 19.19 -0.25
C VAL A 77 -1.49 18.02 -0.35
N ARG A 78 -0.20 18.28 -0.12
CA ARG A 78 0.88 17.28 -0.22
C ARG A 78 1.83 17.37 0.97
N SER A 79 2.50 16.27 1.27
CA SER A 79 3.61 16.25 2.25
C SER A 79 4.71 17.22 1.82
N GLY A 80 5.36 17.85 2.80
CA GLY A 80 6.37 18.88 2.57
C GLY A 80 5.80 20.28 2.29
N MET A 81 4.48 20.43 2.11
CA MET A 81 3.84 21.71 1.83
C MET A 81 3.80 22.58 3.08
N PRO A 82 4.07 23.91 2.98
CA PRO A 82 3.84 24.85 4.08
C PRO A 82 2.38 24.84 4.50
N GLY A 83 2.12 24.79 5.82
CA GLY A 83 0.75 24.72 6.36
C GLY A 83 -0.15 25.89 5.93
N ARG A 84 0.42 27.09 5.75
CA ARG A 84 -0.30 28.24 5.22
C ARG A 84 -0.82 27.96 3.79
N ARG A 85 0.01 27.37 2.94
CA ARG A 85 -0.37 27.02 1.58
C ARG A 85 -1.43 25.93 1.56
N ALA A 86 -1.28 24.94 2.42
CA ALA A 86 -2.25 23.86 2.56
C ALA A 86 -3.65 24.38 2.92
N ARG A 87 -3.75 25.33 3.87
CA ARG A 87 -5.02 25.98 4.23
C ARG A 87 -5.61 26.83 3.11
N GLN A 88 -4.79 27.43 2.26
CA GLN A 88 -5.28 28.16 1.08
C GLN A 88 -5.93 27.23 0.05
N LEU A 89 -5.38 26.01 -0.12
CA LEU A 89 -5.92 25.00 -1.03
C LEU A 89 -7.16 24.31 -0.47
N CYS A 90 -7.17 24.07 0.82
CA CYS A 90 -8.25 23.40 1.53
C CYS A 90 -8.63 24.21 2.78
N PRO A 91 -9.61 25.12 2.68
CA PRO A 91 -10.01 25.99 3.81
C PRO A 91 -10.50 25.19 5.03
N ASP A 92 -11.15 24.05 4.82
CA ASP A 92 -11.66 23.16 5.87
C ASP A 92 -10.62 22.17 6.40
N LEU A 93 -9.34 22.34 6.05
CA LEU A 93 -8.26 21.46 6.45
C LEU A 93 -8.07 21.50 7.97
N VAL A 94 -8.22 20.33 8.59
CA VAL A 94 -7.97 20.15 10.02
C VAL A 94 -6.52 19.71 10.22
N PHE A 95 -5.73 20.54 10.92
CA PHE A 95 -4.40 20.14 11.36
C PHE A 95 -4.51 19.37 12.66
N VAL A 96 -3.81 18.23 12.72
CA VAL A 96 -3.73 17.37 13.91
C VAL A 96 -2.27 17.22 14.34
N GLY A 97 -2.07 17.04 15.64
CA GLY A 97 -0.76 16.71 16.21
C GLY A 97 -0.34 15.29 15.80
N GLY A 98 0.91 14.94 16.03
CA GLY A 98 1.44 13.62 15.72
C GLY A 98 1.52 12.73 16.96
N HIS A 99 0.89 11.56 16.91
CA HIS A 99 1.04 10.51 17.92
C HIS A 99 2.16 9.53 17.49
N PHE A 100 3.42 9.99 17.54
CA PHE A 100 4.56 9.25 16.98
C PHE A 100 4.78 7.88 17.61
N ASP A 101 4.46 7.70 18.89
CA ASP A 101 4.53 6.39 19.56
C ASP A 101 3.53 5.40 18.94
N GLU A 102 2.32 5.86 18.59
CA GLU A 102 1.32 5.07 17.91
C GLU A 102 1.73 4.78 16.45
N TYR A 103 2.36 5.73 15.77
CA TYR A 103 2.90 5.48 14.43
C TYR A 103 3.95 4.39 14.48
N GLN A 104 4.89 4.45 15.44
CA GLN A 104 5.90 3.41 15.59
C GLN A 104 5.26 2.06 15.88
N ARG A 105 4.35 2.00 16.86
CA ARG A 105 3.67 0.77 17.27
C ARG A 105 2.89 0.12 16.11
N LEU A 106 2.12 0.91 15.37
CA LEU A 106 1.29 0.40 14.28
C LEU A 106 2.11 0.04 13.04
N GLY A 107 3.16 0.80 12.75
CA GLY A 107 4.11 0.46 11.69
C GLY A 107 4.83 -0.87 11.98
N ASP A 108 5.32 -1.05 13.21
CA ASP A 108 5.96 -2.30 13.64
C ASP A 108 4.98 -3.49 13.57
N ALA A 109 3.74 -3.30 13.96
CA ALA A 109 2.71 -4.33 13.88
C ALA A 109 2.39 -4.72 12.42
N ALA A 110 2.31 -3.75 11.50
CA ALA A 110 2.08 -4.02 10.08
C ALA A 110 3.24 -4.79 9.44
N ILE A 111 4.50 -4.43 9.75
CA ILE A 111 5.68 -5.20 9.31
C ILE A 111 5.68 -6.58 9.96
N GLY A 112 5.21 -6.71 11.21
CA GLY A 112 5.03 -8.00 11.88
C GLY A 112 4.10 -8.95 11.11
N VAL A 113 3.02 -8.44 10.53
CA VAL A 113 2.12 -9.25 9.68
C VAL A 113 2.86 -9.81 8.45
N LEU A 114 3.73 -9.02 7.81
CA LEU A 114 4.57 -9.52 6.70
C LEU A 114 5.52 -10.63 7.17
N SER A 115 6.07 -10.51 8.38
CA SER A 115 7.01 -11.47 8.95
C SER A 115 6.40 -12.85 9.21
N ASP A 116 5.08 -12.95 9.32
CA ASP A 116 4.37 -14.23 9.44
C ASP A 116 4.42 -15.06 8.15
N PHE A 117 4.68 -14.43 7.01
CA PHE A 117 4.72 -15.10 5.70
C PHE A 117 6.15 -15.39 5.22
N THR A 118 7.10 -14.52 5.51
CA THR A 118 8.49 -14.69 5.06
C THR A 118 9.47 -14.05 6.03
N PRO A 119 10.63 -14.68 6.27
CA PRO A 119 11.72 -14.03 7.00
C PRO A 119 12.51 -13.03 6.14
N SER A 120 12.32 -13.03 4.82
CA SER A 120 13.07 -12.20 3.87
C SER A 120 12.41 -10.82 3.71
N ILE A 121 12.57 -9.98 4.72
CA ILE A 121 12.00 -8.63 4.77
C ILE A 121 13.11 -7.59 4.81
N GLU A 122 12.96 -6.56 4.00
CA GLU A 122 13.77 -5.36 4.04
C GLU A 122 12.88 -4.15 4.32
N ARG A 123 12.92 -3.70 5.57
CA ARG A 123 12.21 -2.50 5.99
C ARG A 123 12.92 -1.26 5.43
N ILE A 124 12.18 -0.38 4.78
CA ILE A 124 12.71 0.87 4.19
C ILE A 124 12.40 2.05 5.10
N SER A 125 11.19 2.09 5.64
CA SER A 125 10.73 3.16 6.52
C SER A 125 9.81 2.60 7.61
N ILE A 126 9.16 3.49 8.35
CA ILE A 126 8.19 3.13 9.39
C ILE A 126 6.94 2.46 8.80
N ASP A 127 6.61 2.77 7.56
CA ASP A 127 5.36 2.43 6.88
C ASP A 127 5.54 1.60 5.61
N GLU A 128 6.79 1.30 5.20
CA GLU A 128 7.04 0.54 3.98
C GLU A 128 8.15 -0.51 4.13
N ALA A 129 7.95 -1.65 3.45
CA ALA A 129 8.93 -2.73 3.40
C ALA A 129 8.83 -3.52 2.09
N PHE A 130 9.96 -4.11 1.70
CA PHE A 130 9.99 -5.21 0.73
C PHE A 130 9.92 -6.55 1.44
N ALA A 131 9.29 -7.52 0.78
CA ALA A 131 9.25 -8.91 1.21
C ALA A 131 9.46 -9.83 0.00
N ASP A 132 10.40 -10.76 0.08
CA ASP A 132 10.54 -11.82 -0.92
C ASP A 132 9.81 -13.07 -0.43
N VAL A 133 8.83 -13.51 -1.20
CA VAL A 133 8.00 -14.66 -0.87
C VAL A 133 8.29 -15.90 -1.72
N ALA A 134 9.36 -15.89 -2.52
CA ALA A 134 9.73 -17.00 -3.39
C ALA A 134 9.79 -18.35 -2.64
N GLY A 135 10.39 -18.35 -1.45
CA GLY A 135 10.56 -19.55 -0.62
C GLY A 135 9.30 -20.01 0.13
N CYS A 136 8.22 -19.25 0.11
CA CYS A 136 7.05 -19.45 0.99
C CYS A 136 5.75 -19.76 0.23
N THR A 137 5.78 -19.72 -1.11
CA THR A 137 4.60 -19.94 -1.96
C THR A 137 3.97 -21.31 -1.78
N HIS A 138 4.77 -22.33 -1.45
CA HIS A 138 4.27 -23.68 -1.19
C HIS A 138 3.46 -23.78 0.12
N LEU A 139 3.59 -22.81 1.04
CA LEU A 139 2.86 -22.76 2.31
C LEU A 139 1.64 -21.86 2.25
N PHE A 140 1.74 -20.73 1.55
CA PHE A 140 0.77 -19.66 1.63
C PHE A 140 0.09 -19.30 0.30
N GLY A 141 0.41 -20.01 -0.78
CA GLY A 141 -0.13 -19.77 -2.11
C GLY A 141 0.73 -18.80 -2.94
N SER A 142 0.18 -18.34 -4.05
CA SER A 142 0.88 -17.43 -4.97
C SER A 142 1.25 -16.09 -4.30
N PRO A 143 2.24 -15.36 -4.82
CA PRO A 143 2.59 -14.03 -4.31
C PRO A 143 1.40 -13.06 -4.26
N ALA A 144 0.47 -13.15 -5.23
CA ALA A 144 -0.75 -12.36 -5.24
C ALA A 144 -1.71 -12.73 -4.10
N GLU A 145 -1.86 -14.02 -3.78
CA GLU A 145 -2.68 -14.50 -2.67
C GLU A 145 -2.09 -14.08 -1.32
N ILE A 146 -0.77 -14.20 -1.17
CA ILE A 146 -0.05 -13.71 0.01
C ILE A 146 -0.30 -12.21 0.19
N ALA A 147 -0.15 -11.41 -0.87
CA ALA A 147 -0.38 -9.97 -0.83
C ALA A 147 -1.84 -9.62 -0.43
N ARG A 148 -2.84 -10.33 -0.97
CA ARG A 148 -4.25 -10.15 -0.58
C ARG A 148 -4.46 -10.47 0.90
N THR A 149 -3.88 -11.57 1.38
CA THR A 149 -4.00 -12.00 2.78
C THR A 149 -3.33 -11.01 3.73
N VAL A 150 -2.13 -10.51 3.40
CA VAL A 150 -1.45 -9.47 4.18
C VAL A 150 -2.30 -8.22 4.30
N ARG A 151 -2.83 -7.70 3.18
CA ARG A 151 -3.70 -6.52 3.18
C ARG A 151 -4.96 -6.73 4.03
N ALA A 152 -5.61 -7.88 3.87
CA ALA A 152 -6.81 -8.23 4.63
C ALA A 152 -6.52 -8.30 6.14
N ARG A 153 -5.40 -8.89 6.54
CA ARG A 153 -4.97 -8.97 7.93
C ARG A 153 -4.63 -7.61 8.51
N VAL A 154 -3.84 -6.80 7.82
CA VAL A 154 -3.52 -5.43 8.28
C VAL A 154 -4.79 -4.61 8.47
N ARG A 155 -5.74 -4.73 7.55
CA ARG A 155 -7.05 -4.07 7.68
C ARG A 155 -7.84 -4.59 8.89
N ALA A 156 -7.92 -5.90 9.07
CA ALA A 156 -8.73 -6.51 10.13
C ALA A 156 -8.10 -6.33 11.53
N GLU A 157 -6.78 -6.50 11.63
CA GLU A 157 -6.06 -6.48 12.91
C GLU A 157 -5.67 -5.06 13.36
N LEU A 158 -5.34 -4.16 12.41
CA LEU A 158 -4.82 -2.83 12.71
C LEU A 158 -5.75 -1.68 12.26
N GLY A 159 -6.76 -1.97 11.45
CA GLY A 159 -7.69 -0.94 10.92
C GLY A 159 -7.06 -0.01 9.87
N LEU A 160 -5.87 -0.34 9.34
CA LEU A 160 -5.11 0.51 8.42
C LEU A 160 -5.24 0.06 6.98
N PRO A 161 -5.33 0.98 6.01
CA PRO A 161 -5.21 0.67 4.59
C PRO A 161 -3.75 0.44 4.21
N MET A 162 -3.53 -0.55 3.33
CA MET A 162 -2.22 -0.90 2.80
C MET A 162 -2.31 -1.17 1.31
N SER A 163 -1.43 -0.56 0.53
CA SER A 163 -1.24 -0.86 -0.89
C SER A 163 -0.03 -1.75 -1.10
N ILE A 164 -0.17 -2.78 -1.94
CA ILE A 164 0.93 -3.71 -2.27
C ILE A 164 1.14 -3.76 -3.77
N GLY A 165 2.40 -3.68 -4.18
CA GLY A 165 2.86 -4.04 -5.52
C GLY A 165 3.59 -5.37 -5.50
N VAL A 166 3.31 -6.24 -6.45
CA VAL A 166 3.99 -7.52 -6.64
C VAL A 166 4.69 -7.50 -7.98
N ALA A 167 5.98 -7.78 -8.01
CA ALA A 167 6.77 -7.78 -9.24
C ALA A 167 8.03 -8.66 -9.12
N ARG A 168 8.77 -8.77 -10.22
CA ARG A 168 10.04 -9.51 -10.28
C ARG A 168 11.19 -8.76 -9.60
N THR A 169 11.14 -7.43 -9.53
CA THR A 169 12.18 -6.60 -8.94
C THR A 169 11.61 -5.65 -7.88
N LYS A 170 12.45 -5.27 -6.92
CA LYS A 170 12.08 -4.29 -5.88
C LYS A 170 11.60 -2.97 -6.48
N HIS A 171 12.31 -2.46 -7.48
CA HIS A 171 11.97 -1.20 -8.12
C HIS A 171 10.57 -1.25 -8.73
N LEU A 172 10.29 -2.29 -9.49
CA LEU A 172 8.99 -2.46 -10.16
C LEU A 172 7.87 -2.71 -9.15
N ALA A 173 8.11 -3.49 -8.09
CA ALA A 173 7.16 -3.69 -7.00
C ALA A 173 6.82 -2.37 -6.29
N LYS A 174 7.81 -1.49 -6.10
CA LYS A 174 7.57 -0.16 -5.51
C LYS A 174 6.74 0.73 -6.43
N VAL A 175 7.03 0.76 -7.73
CA VAL A 175 6.20 1.49 -8.71
C VAL A 175 4.77 0.95 -8.70
N ALA A 176 4.61 -0.38 -8.71
CA ALA A 176 3.32 -1.05 -8.68
C ALA A 176 2.51 -0.69 -7.42
N SER A 177 3.14 -0.64 -6.24
CA SER A 177 2.46 -0.24 -5.01
C SER A 177 1.98 1.21 -5.05
N GLN A 178 2.72 2.12 -5.69
CA GLN A 178 2.28 3.52 -5.85
C GLN A 178 1.08 3.63 -6.80
N VAL A 179 1.07 2.84 -7.88
CA VAL A 179 -0.09 2.76 -8.80
C VAL A 179 -1.30 2.14 -8.09
N ALA A 180 -1.07 1.21 -7.16
CA ALA A 180 -2.12 0.55 -6.39
C ALA A 180 -2.84 1.48 -5.40
N LYS A 181 -2.26 2.63 -5.02
CA LYS A 181 -2.86 3.54 -4.03
C LYS A 181 -4.13 4.22 -4.53
N PRO A 182 -5.16 4.37 -3.67
CA PRO A 182 -5.23 3.89 -2.28
C PRO A 182 -5.77 2.47 -2.16
N ASP A 183 -5.33 1.77 -1.08
CA ASP A 183 -5.87 0.48 -0.62
C ASP A 183 -6.00 -0.56 -1.74
N GLY A 184 -4.97 -0.65 -2.58
CA GLY A 184 -4.97 -1.46 -3.77
C GLY A 184 -3.91 -2.56 -3.78
N LEU A 185 -4.00 -3.40 -4.80
CA LEU A 185 -3.02 -4.41 -5.15
C LEU A 185 -2.77 -4.37 -6.64
N VAL A 186 -1.51 -4.25 -7.03
CA VAL A 186 -1.09 -4.37 -8.43
C VAL A 186 -0.06 -5.49 -8.53
N VAL A 187 -0.33 -6.44 -9.41
CA VAL A 187 0.60 -7.52 -9.76
C VAL A 187 1.12 -7.25 -11.17
N VAL A 188 2.42 -7.14 -11.31
CA VAL A 188 3.08 -6.95 -12.60
C VAL A 188 3.61 -8.29 -13.05
N ASP A 189 2.98 -8.83 -14.10
CA ASP A 189 3.41 -10.06 -14.74
C ASP A 189 4.73 -9.81 -15.49
N PRO A 190 5.74 -10.69 -15.36
CA PRO A 190 7.01 -10.56 -16.09
C PRO A 190 6.86 -10.38 -17.60
N ASP A 191 5.86 -10.98 -18.20
CA ASP A 191 5.62 -10.89 -19.65
C ASP A 191 5.04 -9.53 -20.07
N THR A 192 4.50 -8.75 -19.13
CA THR A 192 3.84 -7.45 -19.40
C THR A 192 4.52 -6.26 -18.72
N GLU A 193 5.75 -6.44 -18.18
CA GLU A 193 6.49 -5.39 -17.48
C GLU A 193 6.69 -4.12 -18.32
N LEU A 194 7.04 -4.28 -19.60
CA LEU A 194 7.26 -3.13 -20.49
C LEU A 194 5.97 -2.36 -20.74
N ASP A 195 4.85 -3.05 -20.93
CA ASP A 195 3.55 -2.42 -21.13
C ASP A 195 3.10 -1.69 -19.86
N PHE A 196 3.42 -2.24 -18.69
CA PHE A 196 3.14 -1.59 -17.41
C PHE A 196 3.94 -0.29 -17.22
N LEU A 197 5.22 -0.29 -17.64
CA LEU A 197 6.09 0.88 -17.50
C LEU A 197 5.79 2.00 -18.51
N HIS A 198 5.11 1.70 -19.61
CA HIS A 198 4.75 2.66 -20.64
C HIS A 198 3.37 3.31 -20.45
N LYS A 199 2.64 2.96 -19.40
CA LYS A 199 1.34 3.56 -19.00
C LYS A 199 1.54 4.75 -18.08
#